data_3097b425a7644cee9fe98cd087e1015a
#
_entry.id   3097b425a7644cee9fe98cd087e1015a
#
_cell.length_a   1.000
_cell.length_b   1.000
_cell.length_c   1.000
_cell.angle_alpha   90.00
_cell.angle_beta   90.00
_cell.angle_gamma   90.00
#
_symmetry.space_group_name_H-M   'P 1'
#
loop_
_entity.id
_entity.type
_entity.pdbx_description
1 polymer ?
#
loop_
_entity_poly.entity_id
_entity_poly.type
_entity_poly.pdbx_seq_one_letter_code
_entity_poly.pdbx_strand_id
1 'polypeptide(L)'
;MKKYDYLIVGSGLFGATFAHLAHKQGKNCLVIDKRPHLGGNIYCENIEGINVHKYGAHIFHTSNKEVWNFVNSIVEFNRYTNSPVANYKGKLYNLPFNMNTFYQMWGVTTPEEAQAKIDEQKAEAVAKMKADGVSEPRNLEEQAQVLIGKDIYERLIKGYTEKQWGRKCTDLPAFIIKRLPVRLIFDNNYFNDKYQGIPIGGYNKLIDGLLEGADTKVSVDFFKDEIELPNGNKRLLKDHWKELASKLVFTGKIDEFYNYQFGKLNYRTVRFEQETIDCPNYQGNAVVNYTEHEVPYTRVIEHKHFEMFGAEVYETPKTVISKEYSTEWKDGMEPYYPVNDKENSELYAQYKNLADQEEDVIFGGRLAEYKYYDMAPIIEKALAMFK
;
A
#
# COMPACT_ATOMS: atom_id res chain seq x y z
N MET A 1 -32.92 3.80 -22.82
CA MET A 1 -32.79 2.99 -21.58
C MET A 1 -31.31 2.93 -21.26
N LYS A 2 -30.88 3.26 -20.03
CA LYS A 2 -29.47 3.19 -19.62
C LYS A 2 -29.02 1.72 -19.70
N LYS A 3 -27.82 1.49 -20.20
CA LYS A 3 -27.29 0.12 -20.40
C LYS A 3 -26.83 -0.53 -19.10
N TYR A 4 -26.33 0.31 -18.14
CA TYR A 4 -25.76 -0.18 -16.90
C TYR A 4 -26.45 0.45 -15.67
N ASP A 5 -26.48 -0.31 -14.57
CA ASP A 5 -26.87 0.21 -13.26
C ASP A 5 -25.73 1.08 -12.70
N TYR A 6 -24.48 0.62 -12.87
CA TYR A 6 -23.28 1.30 -12.39
C TYR A 6 -22.21 1.46 -13.47
N LEU A 7 -21.67 2.67 -13.59
CA LEU A 7 -20.36 2.93 -14.18
C LEU A 7 -19.34 3.00 -13.04
N ILE A 8 -18.31 2.16 -13.08
CA ILE A 8 -17.27 2.09 -12.04
C ILE A 8 -15.96 2.57 -12.66
N VAL A 9 -15.43 3.67 -12.14
CA VAL A 9 -14.16 4.28 -12.58
C VAL A 9 -13.03 3.84 -11.67
N GLY A 10 -12.17 2.98 -12.19
CA GLY A 10 -11.06 2.31 -11.51
C GLY A 10 -11.37 0.86 -11.18
N SER A 11 -10.56 -0.05 -11.73
CA SER A 11 -10.63 -1.50 -11.55
C SER A 11 -9.79 -2.01 -10.38
N GLY A 12 -9.33 -1.12 -9.50
CA GLY A 12 -8.63 -1.50 -8.28
C GLY A 12 -9.54 -2.26 -7.32
N LEU A 13 -9.00 -2.70 -6.20
CA LEU A 13 -9.66 -3.63 -5.27
C LEU A 13 -11.04 -3.14 -4.79
N PHE A 14 -11.22 -1.81 -4.58
CA PHE A 14 -12.53 -1.26 -4.22
C PHE A 14 -13.54 -1.42 -5.36
N GLY A 15 -13.20 -0.94 -6.56
CA GLY A 15 -14.10 -0.97 -7.73
C GLY A 15 -14.45 -2.40 -8.13
N ALA A 16 -13.47 -3.32 -8.13
CA ALA A 16 -13.67 -4.72 -8.44
C ALA A 16 -14.57 -5.42 -7.40
N THR A 17 -14.34 -5.18 -6.10
CA THR A 17 -15.20 -5.73 -5.04
C THR A 17 -16.63 -5.19 -5.13
N PHE A 18 -16.78 -3.89 -5.39
CA PHE A 18 -18.11 -3.28 -5.59
C PHE A 18 -18.83 -3.90 -6.77
N ALA A 19 -18.15 -4.06 -7.93
CA ALA A 19 -18.72 -4.69 -9.13
C ALA A 19 -19.22 -6.11 -8.84
N HIS A 20 -18.42 -6.92 -8.14
CA HIS A 20 -18.77 -8.28 -7.72
C HIS A 20 -20.05 -8.31 -6.89
N LEU A 21 -20.14 -7.47 -5.87
CA LEU A 21 -21.27 -7.43 -4.97
C LEU A 21 -22.54 -6.90 -5.67
N ALA A 22 -22.41 -5.90 -6.52
CA ALA A 22 -23.51 -5.38 -7.33
C ALA A 22 -24.02 -6.45 -8.31
N HIS A 23 -23.12 -7.17 -8.99
CA HIS A 23 -23.48 -8.27 -9.89
C HIS A 23 -24.24 -9.39 -9.16
N LYS A 24 -23.82 -9.75 -7.95
CA LYS A 24 -24.55 -10.71 -7.10
C LYS A 24 -25.97 -10.27 -6.73
N GLN A 25 -26.24 -8.96 -6.78
CA GLN A 25 -27.59 -8.40 -6.62
C GLN A 25 -28.34 -8.21 -7.97
N GLY A 26 -27.84 -8.79 -9.05
CA GLY A 26 -28.44 -8.72 -10.38
C GLY A 26 -28.27 -7.37 -11.09
N LYS A 27 -27.25 -6.57 -10.68
CA LYS A 27 -26.92 -5.27 -11.27
C LYS A 27 -25.92 -5.42 -12.41
N ASN A 28 -26.12 -4.68 -13.49
CA ASN A 28 -25.19 -4.60 -14.60
C ASN A 28 -24.16 -3.49 -14.37
N CYS A 29 -22.87 -3.85 -14.41
CA CYS A 29 -21.77 -2.94 -14.18
C CYS A 29 -20.90 -2.80 -15.43
N LEU A 30 -20.45 -1.57 -15.73
CA LEU A 30 -19.34 -1.29 -16.61
C LEU A 30 -18.18 -0.77 -15.76
N VAL A 31 -17.05 -1.48 -15.75
CA VAL A 31 -15.82 -1.08 -15.06
C VAL A 31 -14.83 -0.55 -16.09
N ILE A 32 -14.36 0.67 -15.91
CA ILE A 32 -13.34 1.28 -16.77
C ILE A 32 -12.06 1.56 -15.97
N ASP A 33 -10.92 1.43 -16.63
CA ASP A 33 -9.63 1.82 -16.06
C ASP A 33 -8.79 2.58 -17.09
N LYS A 34 -8.12 3.65 -16.64
CA LYS A 34 -7.21 4.43 -17.50
C LYS A 34 -5.94 3.67 -17.89
N ARG A 35 -5.54 2.68 -17.09
CA ARG A 35 -4.39 1.82 -17.35
C ARG A 35 -4.73 0.76 -18.40
N PRO A 36 -3.70 0.20 -19.09
CA PRO A 36 -3.91 -0.85 -20.08
C PRO A 36 -4.17 -2.24 -19.46
N HIS A 37 -4.41 -2.30 -18.16
CA HIS A 37 -4.69 -3.52 -17.41
C HIS A 37 -5.69 -3.24 -16.28
N LEU A 38 -6.36 -4.28 -15.80
CA LEU A 38 -7.22 -4.26 -14.61
C LEU A 38 -6.38 -4.42 -13.32
N GLY A 39 -7.02 -4.25 -12.15
CA GLY A 39 -6.46 -4.56 -10.84
C GLY A 39 -5.80 -3.39 -10.12
N GLY A 40 -5.71 -2.21 -10.75
CA GLY A 40 -5.11 -1.04 -10.08
C GLY A 40 -3.70 -1.33 -9.58
N ASN A 41 -3.41 -1.00 -8.32
CA ASN A 41 -2.07 -1.16 -7.75
C ASN A 41 -1.71 -2.61 -7.39
N ILE A 42 -2.67 -3.54 -7.34
CA ILE A 42 -2.38 -4.96 -7.06
C ILE A 42 -2.12 -5.79 -8.33
N TYR A 43 -2.11 -5.15 -9.51
CA TYR A 43 -1.80 -5.82 -10.76
C TYR A 43 -0.41 -6.46 -10.74
N CYS A 44 -0.35 -7.72 -11.20
CA CYS A 44 0.87 -8.47 -11.40
C CYS A 44 1.17 -8.63 -12.89
N GLU A 45 2.43 -8.40 -13.28
CA GLU A 45 2.95 -8.68 -14.61
C GLU A 45 3.65 -10.04 -14.59
N ASN A 46 3.34 -10.93 -15.52
CA ASN A 46 4.04 -12.21 -15.59
C ASN A 46 5.33 -12.06 -16.37
N ILE A 47 6.47 -12.26 -15.71
CA ILE A 47 7.81 -12.19 -16.29
C ILE A 47 8.58 -13.47 -15.93
N GLU A 48 9.06 -14.21 -16.91
CA GLU A 48 9.78 -15.50 -16.72
C GLU A 48 8.98 -16.50 -15.85
N GLY A 49 7.64 -16.47 -15.92
CA GLY A 49 6.77 -17.30 -15.08
C GLY A 49 6.56 -16.79 -13.65
N ILE A 50 7.12 -15.63 -13.29
CA ILE A 50 7.00 -15.01 -11.97
C ILE A 50 5.93 -13.92 -12.02
N ASN A 51 5.02 -13.92 -11.06
CA ASN A 51 4.03 -12.85 -10.88
C ASN A 51 4.69 -11.66 -10.18
N VAL A 52 5.10 -10.68 -10.97
CA VAL A 52 5.77 -9.47 -10.51
C VAL A 52 4.74 -8.44 -10.06
N HIS A 53 4.76 -8.06 -8.80
CA HIS A 53 3.91 -6.99 -8.25
C HIS A 53 4.37 -5.64 -8.81
N LYS A 54 3.73 -5.19 -9.90
CA LYS A 54 4.21 -4.04 -10.70
C LYS A 54 4.27 -2.73 -9.93
N TYR A 55 3.41 -2.55 -8.95
CA TYR A 55 3.27 -1.32 -8.17
C TYR A 55 3.69 -1.49 -6.70
N GLY A 56 4.63 -2.37 -6.45
CA GLY A 56 5.18 -2.65 -5.12
C GLY A 56 4.60 -3.90 -4.46
N ALA A 57 5.26 -4.34 -3.40
CA ALA A 57 4.86 -5.52 -2.66
C ALA A 57 3.47 -5.34 -2.04
N HIS A 58 2.55 -6.20 -2.38
CA HIS A 58 1.21 -6.29 -1.82
C HIS A 58 1.07 -7.64 -1.14
N ILE A 59 0.88 -7.63 0.18
CA ILE A 59 0.64 -8.83 0.98
C ILE A 59 -0.73 -8.67 1.64
N PHE A 60 -1.63 -9.61 1.37
CA PHE A 60 -2.95 -9.59 1.99
C PHE A 60 -2.85 -10.06 3.42
N HIS A 61 -3.41 -9.30 4.36
CA HIS A 61 -3.49 -9.66 5.77
C HIS A 61 -4.76 -9.09 6.40
N THR A 62 -5.33 -9.81 7.35
CA THR A 62 -6.51 -9.39 8.11
C THR A 62 -6.73 -10.25 9.35
N SER A 63 -7.36 -9.67 10.37
CA SER A 63 -7.93 -10.44 11.49
C SER A 63 -9.44 -10.65 11.31
N ASN A 64 -10.05 -10.05 10.29
CA ASN A 64 -11.46 -10.20 9.98
C ASN A 64 -11.72 -11.48 9.21
N LYS A 65 -12.35 -12.47 9.86
CA LYS A 65 -12.65 -13.77 9.26
C LYS A 65 -13.63 -13.67 8.07
N GLU A 66 -14.57 -12.72 8.09
CA GLU A 66 -15.52 -12.52 6.99
C GLU A 66 -14.79 -12.12 5.72
N VAL A 67 -13.87 -11.15 5.82
CA VAL A 67 -13.05 -10.69 4.69
C VAL A 67 -12.12 -11.80 4.19
N TRP A 68 -11.48 -12.54 5.11
CA TRP A 68 -10.63 -13.68 4.74
C TRP A 68 -11.40 -14.76 3.98
N ASN A 69 -12.58 -15.13 4.48
CA ASN A 69 -13.45 -16.10 3.81
C ASN A 69 -13.94 -15.58 2.46
N PHE A 70 -14.27 -14.29 2.36
CA PHE A 70 -14.71 -13.67 1.13
C PHE A 70 -13.63 -13.78 0.04
N VAL A 71 -12.40 -13.35 0.29
CA VAL A 71 -11.34 -13.42 -0.73
C VAL A 71 -10.98 -14.86 -1.10
N ASN A 72 -11.00 -15.79 -0.12
CA ASN A 72 -10.77 -17.21 -0.39
C ASN A 72 -11.93 -17.90 -1.12
N SER A 73 -13.13 -17.32 -1.12
CA SER A 73 -14.24 -17.82 -1.97
C SER A 73 -14.06 -17.45 -3.44
N ILE A 74 -13.19 -16.48 -3.75
CA ILE A 74 -12.86 -16.04 -5.12
C ILE A 74 -11.63 -16.78 -5.64
N VAL A 75 -10.55 -16.78 -4.85
CA VAL A 75 -9.27 -17.44 -5.16
C VAL A 75 -8.61 -17.94 -3.88
N GLU A 76 -7.99 -19.10 -3.92
CA GLU A 76 -7.25 -19.65 -2.78
C GLU A 76 -5.99 -18.83 -2.51
N PHE A 77 -5.70 -18.59 -1.23
CA PHE A 77 -4.47 -17.92 -0.78
C PHE A 77 -3.45 -18.92 -0.27
N ASN A 78 -2.20 -18.67 -0.57
CA ASN A 78 -1.09 -19.50 -0.10
C ASN A 78 -0.72 -19.18 1.36
N ARG A 79 0.34 -19.86 1.86
CA ARG A 79 0.83 -19.71 3.24
C ARG A 79 1.90 -18.62 3.42
N TYR A 80 2.03 -17.67 2.51
CA TYR A 80 3.06 -16.65 2.63
C TYR A 80 2.94 -15.88 3.94
N THR A 81 4.05 -15.81 4.67
CA THR A 81 4.17 -15.04 5.91
C THR A 81 5.19 -13.93 5.69
N ASN A 82 4.75 -12.67 5.85
CA ASN A 82 5.62 -11.53 5.63
C ASN A 82 6.67 -11.41 6.74
N SER A 83 7.92 -11.65 6.39
CA SER A 83 9.08 -11.60 7.30
C SER A 83 10.21 -10.80 6.66
N PRO A 84 10.07 -9.46 6.54
CA PRO A 84 11.07 -8.63 5.91
C PRO A 84 12.37 -8.60 6.72
N VAL A 85 13.47 -8.37 6.02
CA VAL A 85 14.80 -8.22 6.60
C VAL A 85 15.30 -6.80 6.31
N ALA A 86 15.99 -6.20 7.27
CA ALA A 86 16.70 -4.93 7.09
C ALA A 86 18.18 -5.20 6.80
N ASN A 87 18.73 -4.55 5.80
CA ASN A 87 20.15 -4.47 5.53
C ASN A 87 20.65 -3.06 5.93
N TYR A 88 21.57 -3.02 6.88
CA TYR A 88 22.28 -1.81 7.26
C TYR A 88 23.78 -2.04 7.09
N LYS A 89 24.37 -1.41 6.06
CA LYS A 89 25.80 -1.51 5.75
C LYS A 89 26.31 -2.95 5.67
N GLY A 90 25.53 -3.82 5.01
CA GLY A 90 25.86 -5.24 4.84
C GLY A 90 25.53 -6.13 6.05
N LYS A 91 25.05 -5.57 7.16
CA LYS A 91 24.59 -6.36 8.32
C LYS A 91 23.07 -6.52 8.26
N LEU A 92 22.60 -7.77 8.38
CA LEU A 92 21.20 -8.10 8.31
C LEU A 92 20.54 -8.13 9.70
N TYR A 93 19.30 -7.63 9.76
CA TYR A 93 18.46 -7.63 10.95
C TYR A 93 17.05 -8.08 10.59
N ASN A 94 16.46 -8.94 11.42
CA ASN A 94 15.06 -9.31 11.27
C ASN A 94 14.11 -8.15 11.64
N LEU A 95 12.98 -8.09 10.97
CA LEU A 95 11.87 -7.18 11.25
C LEU A 95 10.58 -8.00 11.48
N PRO A 96 9.61 -7.45 12.28
CA PRO A 96 9.67 -6.26 13.10
C PRO A 96 10.71 -6.38 14.23
N PHE A 97 10.93 -5.31 15.00
CA PHE A 97 11.88 -5.36 16.12
C PHE A 97 11.49 -6.41 17.15
N ASN A 98 12.23 -7.52 17.17
CA ASN A 98 11.95 -8.70 17.99
C ASN A 98 13.24 -9.27 18.56
N MET A 99 13.15 -10.39 19.30
CA MET A 99 14.33 -11.00 19.93
C MET A 99 15.41 -11.37 18.93
N ASN A 100 15.08 -11.75 17.68
CA ASN A 100 16.10 -11.98 16.65
C ASN A 100 16.85 -10.69 16.30
N THR A 101 16.13 -9.57 16.18
CA THR A 101 16.73 -8.23 15.94
C THR A 101 17.68 -7.86 17.07
N PHE A 102 17.28 -8.06 18.31
CA PHE A 102 18.07 -7.69 19.50
C PHE A 102 19.28 -8.59 19.65
N TYR A 103 19.15 -9.90 19.39
CA TYR A 103 20.29 -10.81 19.32
C TYR A 103 21.29 -10.37 18.24
N GLN A 104 20.81 -10.06 17.03
CA GLN A 104 21.68 -9.62 15.93
C GLN A 104 22.35 -8.28 16.22
N MET A 105 21.72 -7.43 17.00
CA MET A 105 22.23 -6.09 17.33
C MET A 105 23.17 -6.07 18.53
N TRP A 106 22.79 -6.75 19.61
CA TRP A 106 23.47 -6.68 20.92
C TRP A 106 23.99 -8.02 21.45
N GLY A 107 23.64 -9.15 20.81
CA GLY A 107 24.01 -10.50 21.28
C GLY A 107 23.23 -10.98 22.51
N VAL A 108 22.15 -10.27 22.88
CA VAL A 108 21.28 -10.64 24.01
C VAL A 108 20.43 -11.87 23.67
N THR A 109 20.20 -12.74 24.65
CA THR A 109 19.53 -14.03 24.45
C THR A 109 18.23 -14.14 25.23
N THR A 110 18.00 -13.27 26.19
CA THR A 110 16.78 -13.27 27.00
C THR A 110 15.97 -11.99 26.85
N PRO A 111 14.63 -12.03 27.05
CA PRO A 111 13.79 -10.84 27.06
C PRO A 111 14.22 -9.79 28.10
N GLU A 112 14.73 -10.23 29.27
CA GLU A 112 15.19 -9.36 30.33
C GLU A 112 16.45 -8.57 29.91
N GLU A 113 17.43 -9.22 29.28
CA GLU A 113 18.63 -8.57 28.74
C GLU A 113 18.27 -7.57 27.62
N ALA A 114 17.34 -7.94 26.73
CA ALA A 114 16.88 -7.07 25.65
C ALA A 114 16.17 -5.84 26.22
N GLN A 115 15.26 -6.01 27.18
CA GLN A 115 14.55 -4.93 27.83
C GLN A 115 15.53 -3.98 28.56
N ALA A 116 16.49 -4.53 29.30
CA ALA A 116 17.51 -3.73 30.00
C ALA A 116 18.31 -2.86 29.02
N LYS A 117 18.70 -3.39 27.85
CA LYS A 117 19.38 -2.61 26.80
C LYS A 117 18.52 -1.50 26.22
N ILE A 118 17.27 -1.76 25.97
CA ILE A 118 16.29 -0.77 25.50
C ILE A 118 16.13 0.34 26.55
N ASP A 119 15.92 -0.02 27.80
CA ASP A 119 15.69 0.92 28.90
C ASP A 119 16.93 1.79 29.19
N GLU A 120 18.13 1.22 29.13
CA GLU A 120 19.40 1.95 29.20
C GLU A 120 19.46 3.08 28.17
N GLN A 121 19.24 2.74 26.88
CA GLN A 121 19.34 3.72 25.79
C GLN A 121 18.20 4.75 25.80
N LYS A 122 16.99 4.34 26.21
CA LYS A 122 15.88 5.27 26.42
C LYS A 122 16.17 6.26 27.54
N ALA A 123 16.75 5.79 28.64
CA ALA A 123 17.17 6.66 29.76
C ALA A 123 18.23 7.67 29.33
N GLU A 124 19.21 7.26 28.52
CA GLU A 124 20.20 8.17 27.92
C GLU A 124 19.54 9.25 27.05
N ALA A 125 18.59 8.88 26.19
CA ALA A 125 17.86 9.82 25.35
C ALA A 125 17.06 10.84 26.18
N VAL A 126 16.36 10.38 27.22
CA VAL A 126 15.60 11.24 28.14
C VAL A 126 16.54 12.18 28.93
N ALA A 127 17.68 11.67 29.40
CA ALA A 127 18.67 12.47 30.12
C ALA A 127 19.25 13.58 29.23
N LYS A 128 19.57 13.27 27.99
CA LYS A 128 20.02 14.24 26.99
C LYS A 128 19.00 15.35 26.76
N MET A 129 17.73 14.98 26.53
CA MET A 129 16.64 15.96 26.34
C MET A 129 16.49 16.88 27.56
N LYS A 130 16.54 16.34 28.77
CA LYS A 130 16.50 17.14 30.01
C LYS A 130 17.67 18.10 30.13
N ALA A 131 18.90 17.67 29.77
CA ALA A 131 20.08 18.53 29.75
C ALA A 131 19.92 19.67 28.75
N ASP A 132 19.25 19.44 27.64
CA ASP A 132 18.93 20.46 26.62
C ASP A 132 17.69 21.32 27.00
N GLY A 133 17.09 21.12 28.19
CA GLY A 133 15.94 21.87 28.68
C GLY A 133 14.62 21.48 28.00
N VAL A 134 14.56 20.28 27.40
CA VAL A 134 13.42 19.77 26.64
C VAL A 134 12.66 18.73 27.45
N SER A 135 11.36 18.93 27.63
CA SER A 135 10.47 18.03 28.41
C SER A 135 9.78 16.96 27.54
N GLU A 136 9.54 17.27 26.26
CA GLU A 136 8.88 16.37 25.32
C GLU A 136 9.64 16.35 23.97
N PRO A 137 9.63 15.23 23.23
CA PRO A 137 10.29 15.13 21.94
C PRO A 137 9.80 16.19 20.93
N ARG A 138 10.72 16.97 20.38
CA ARG A 138 10.45 18.05 19.42
C ARG A 138 10.28 17.54 17.99
N ASN A 139 10.89 16.41 17.69
CA ASN A 139 10.97 15.86 16.33
C ASN A 139 10.98 14.33 16.34
N LEU A 140 10.98 13.74 15.16
CA LEU A 140 10.95 12.29 14.98
C LEU A 140 12.20 11.60 15.55
N GLU A 141 13.38 12.20 15.43
CA GLU A 141 14.62 11.65 15.99
C GLU A 141 14.52 11.47 17.51
N GLU A 142 14.16 12.54 18.24
CA GLU A 142 14.00 12.49 19.68
C GLU A 142 12.92 11.51 20.10
N GLN A 143 11.79 11.52 19.38
CA GLN A 143 10.67 10.59 19.64
C GLN A 143 11.09 9.13 19.46
N ALA A 144 11.80 8.81 18.39
CA ALA A 144 12.26 7.45 18.15
C ALA A 144 13.25 6.98 19.22
N GLN A 145 14.21 7.83 19.61
CA GLN A 145 15.21 7.49 20.63
C GLN A 145 14.58 7.26 22.01
N VAL A 146 13.59 8.04 22.43
CA VAL A 146 12.88 7.80 23.70
C VAL A 146 11.94 6.59 23.64
N LEU A 147 11.53 6.14 22.47
CA LEU A 147 10.71 4.95 22.30
C LEU A 147 11.52 3.66 22.29
N ILE A 148 12.69 3.64 21.65
CA ILE A 148 13.39 2.37 21.35
C ILE A 148 14.92 2.46 21.48
N GLY A 149 15.46 3.63 21.79
CA GLY A 149 16.89 3.84 21.93
C GLY A 149 17.64 4.19 20.66
N LYS A 150 18.91 4.58 20.83
CA LYS A 150 19.76 5.11 19.77
C LYS A 150 20.13 4.07 18.71
N ASP A 151 20.50 2.86 19.13
CA ASP A 151 21.05 1.86 18.21
C ASP A 151 20.03 1.43 17.13
N ILE A 152 18.79 1.18 17.55
CA ILE A 152 17.71 0.81 16.62
C ILE A 152 17.34 2.01 15.75
N TYR A 153 17.26 3.22 16.34
CA TYR A 153 17.00 4.44 15.59
C TYR A 153 18.03 4.65 14.48
N GLU A 154 19.33 4.68 14.82
CA GLU A 154 20.41 4.98 13.86
C GLU A 154 20.53 3.93 12.74
N ARG A 155 20.35 2.65 13.07
CA ARG A 155 20.57 1.56 12.11
C ARG A 155 19.34 1.19 11.30
N LEU A 156 18.15 1.25 11.90
CA LEU A 156 16.95 0.65 11.28
C LEU A 156 15.84 1.67 10.94
N ILE A 157 15.89 2.88 11.50
CA ILE A 157 14.82 3.87 11.33
C ILE A 157 15.29 5.08 10.54
N LYS A 158 16.39 5.71 10.97
CA LYS A 158 16.82 7.03 10.49
C LYS A 158 16.93 7.11 8.97
N GLY A 159 17.88 6.40 8.37
CA GLY A 159 18.12 6.51 6.93
C GLY A 159 16.95 6.03 6.08
N TYR A 160 16.20 5.01 6.53
CA TYR A 160 14.99 4.55 5.86
C TYR A 160 13.91 5.64 5.85
N THR A 161 13.65 6.25 7.01
CA THR A 161 12.64 7.31 7.16
C THR A 161 13.04 8.56 6.37
N GLU A 162 14.31 8.97 6.42
CA GLU A 162 14.79 10.14 5.68
C GLU A 162 14.65 9.96 4.17
N LYS A 163 14.90 8.76 3.62
CA LYS A 163 14.64 8.45 2.22
C LYS A 163 13.14 8.45 1.89
N GLN A 164 12.33 7.88 2.78
CA GLN A 164 10.88 7.80 2.59
C GLN A 164 10.23 9.19 2.56
N TRP A 165 10.70 10.11 3.40
CA TRP A 165 10.12 11.44 3.54
C TRP A 165 10.87 12.53 2.76
N GLY A 166 12.10 12.27 2.31
CA GLY A 166 12.96 13.26 1.64
C GLY A 166 13.42 14.38 2.56
N ARG A 167 13.37 14.17 3.89
CA ARG A 167 13.72 15.15 4.94
C ARG A 167 14.49 14.47 6.05
N LYS A 168 15.31 15.24 6.78
CA LYS A 168 15.98 14.74 7.98
C LYS A 168 14.96 14.42 9.08
N CYS A 169 15.24 13.41 9.89
CA CYS A 169 14.40 13.05 11.03
C CYS A 169 14.25 14.20 12.05
N THR A 170 15.23 15.08 12.14
CA THR A 170 15.19 16.31 12.96
C THR A 170 14.18 17.35 12.46
N ASP A 171 13.80 17.30 11.18
CA ASP A 171 12.86 18.23 10.54
C ASP A 171 11.45 17.63 10.41
N LEU A 172 11.28 16.39 10.84
CA LEU A 172 10.02 15.68 10.82
C LEU A 172 9.32 15.75 12.19
N PRO A 173 7.99 15.96 12.23
CA PRO A 173 7.24 16.01 13.48
C PRO A 173 7.32 14.70 14.27
N ALA A 174 7.39 14.79 15.60
CA ALA A 174 7.44 13.63 16.50
C ALA A 174 6.23 12.68 16.34
N PHE A 175 5.05 13.20 16.00
CA PHE A 175 3.83 12.38 15.86
C PHE A 175 3.85 11.37 14.72
N ILE A 176 4.79 11.47 13.77
CA ILE A 176 4.96 10.49 12.68
C ILE A 176 5.30 9.11 13.26
N ILE A 177 6.06 9.07 14.35
CA ILE A 177 6.35 7.84 15.10
C ILE A 177 5.65 7.91 16.46
N LYS A 178 4.39 7.53 16.52
CA LYS A 178 3.64 7.44 17.78
C LYS A 178 3.95 6.16 18.55
N ARG A 179 4.22 5.07 17.85
CA ARG A 179 4.48 3.75 18.40
C ARG A 179 5.52 3.04 17.55
N LEU A 180 6.45 2.40 18.21
CA LEU A 180 7.35 1.43 17.58
C LEU A 180 7.10 0.08 18.27
N PRO A 181 6.52 -0.89 17.57
CA PRO A 181 6.22 -2.18 18.17
C PRO A 181 7.53 -2.91 18.49
N VAL A 182 7.73 -3.20 19.76
CA VAL A 182 8.83 -4.03 20.25
C VAL A 182 8.23 -5.34 20.73
N ARG A 183 8.78 -6.45 20.28
CA ARG A 183 8.37 -7.80 20.67
C ARG A 183 9.51 -8.50 21.38
N LEU A 184 9.30 -8.83 22.66
CA LEU A 184 10.27 -9.61 23.45
C LEU A 184 10.05 -11.13 23.27
N ILE A 185 9.79 -11.53 22.02
CA ILE A 185 9.64 -12.92 21.60
C ILE A 185 10.37 -13.11 20.26
N PHE A 186 10.73 -14.35 19.93
CA PHE A 186 11.33 -14.73 18.63
C PHE A 186 10.23 -14.93 17.58
N ASP A 187 9.72 -13.81 17.04
CA ASP A 187 8.66 -13.81 16.02
C ASP A 187 8.98 -12.82 14.92
N ASN A 188 9.28 -13.34 13.73
CA ASN A 188 9.59 -12.56 12.53
C ASN A 188 8.36 -12.26 11.68
N ASN A 189 7.16 -12.70 12.07
CA ASN A 189 5.94 -12.34 11.37
C ASN A 189 5.66 -10.85 11.53
N TYR A 190 5.72 -10.11 10.41
CA TYR A 190 5.57 -8.65 10.42
C TYR A 190 4.18 -8.20 10.88
N PHE A 191 3.14 -8.92 10.48
CA PHE A 191 1.76 -8.59 10.84
C PHE A 191 1.32 -9.29 12.13
N ASN A 192 0.42 -8.63 12.87
CA ASN A 192 -0.25 -9.22 14.04
C ASN A 192 -1.59 -9.87 13.66
N ASP A 193 -1.96 -9.83 12.38
CA ASP A 193 -3.22 -10.36 11.89
C ASP A 193 -3.25 -11.89 11.91
N LYS A 194 -4.47 -12.43 12.09
CA LYS A 194 -4.69 -13.89 12.16
C LYS A 194 -4.49 -14.59 10.83
N TYR A 195 -4.71 -13.86 9.73
CA TYR A 195 -4.68 -14.40 8.37
C TYR A 195 -3.77 -13.54 7.51
N GLN A 196 -2.97 -14.17 6.68
CA GLN A 196 -2.17 -13.52 5.65
C GLN A 196 -1.82 -14.49 4.54
N GLY A 197 -1.52 -13.99 3.36
CA GLY A 197 -1.13 -14.80 2.22
C GLY A 197 -1.13 -14.01 0.91
N ILE A 198 -0.79 -14.71 -0.15
CA ILE A 198 -0.83 -14.23 -1.53
C ILE A 198 -1.79 -15.13 -2.32
N PRO A 199 -2.62 -14.60 -3.22
CA PRO A 199 -3.46 -15.42 -4.08
C PRO A 199 -2.62 -16.37 -4.92
N ILE A 200 -2.96 -17.66 -4.95
CA ILE A 200 -2.26 -18.65 -5.75
C ILE A 200 -2.41 -18.32 -7.24
N GLY A 201 -1.27 -18.03 -7.89
CA GLY A 201 -1.19 -17.59 -9.27
C GLY A 201 -1.40 -16.09 -9.46
N GLY A 202 -1.20 -15.31 -8.39
CA GLY A 202 -1.11 -13.84 -8.40
C GLY A 202 -2.46 -13.13 -8.23
N TYR A 203 -2.36 -11.83 -7.93
CA TYR A 203 -3.53 -10.98 -7.67
C TYR A 203 -4.46 -10.80 -8.87
N ASN A 204 -3.97 -10.98 -10.10
CA ASN A 204 -4.82 -10.86 -11.29
C ASN A 204 -5.98 -11.85 -11.22
N LYS A 205 -5.76 -13.08 -10.70
CA LYS A 205 -6.85 -14.06 -10.53
C LYS A 205 -7.92 -13.60 -9.54
N LEU A 206 -7.52 -12.90 -8.49
CA LEU A 206 -8.49 -12.31 -7.55
C LEU A 206 -9.34 -11.23 -8.26
N ILE A 207 -8.70 -10.36 -9.04
CA ILE A 207 -9.40 -9.31 -9.79
C ILE A 207 -10.31 -9.90 -10.86
N ASP A 208 -9.84 -10.90 -11.62
CA ASP A 208 -10.65 -11.58 -12.65
C ASP A 208 -11.90 -12.21 -12.03
N GLY A 209 -11.75 -12.89 -10.90
CA GLY A 209 -12.89 -13.47 -10.19
C GLY A 209 -13.85 -12.44 -9.58
N LEU A 210 -13.32 -11.29 -9.10
CA LEU A 210 -14.17 -10.19 -8.62
C LEU A 210 -14.92 -9.48 -9.76
N LEU A 211 -14.37 -9.44 -10.96
CA LEU A 211 -14.98 -8.78 -12.13
C LEU A 211 -15.81 -9.74 -12.99
N GLU A 212 -15.92 -11.00 -12.61
CA GLU A 212 -16.75 -11.96 -13.33
C GLU A 212 -18.20 -11.45 -13.42
N GLY A 213 -18.73 -11.40 -14.64
CA GLY A 213 -20.07 -10.91 -14.93
C GLY A 213 -20.20 -9.40 -15.10
N ALA A 214 -19.15 -8.63 -14.93
CA ALA A 214 -19.11 -7.21 -15.26
C ALA A 214 -18.49 -6.98 -16.65
N ASP A 215 -19.01 -5.99 -17.40
CA ASP A 215 -18.33 -5.50 -18.59
C ASP A 215 -17.08 -4.68 -18.16
N THR A 216 -15.95 -4.88 -18.82
CA THR A 216 -14.71 -4.17 -18.50
C THR A 216 -14.10 -3.50 -19.71
N LYS A 217 -13.49 -2.32 -19.51
CA LYS A 217 -12.71 -1.63 -20.53
C LYS A 217 -11.46 -1.03 -19.92
N VAL A 218 -10.31 -1.33 -20.47
CA VAL A 218 -9.01 -0.75 -20.13
C VAL A 218 -8.62 0.37 -21.09
N SER A 219 -7.60 1.16 -20.73
CA SER A 219 -7.15 2.33 -21.50
C SER A 219 -8.28 3.33 -21.78
N VAL A 220 -9.18 3.53 -20.81
CA VAL A 220 -10.27 4.50 -20.87
C VAL A 220 -10.11 5.51 -19.74
N ASP A 221 -9.78 6.74 -20.09
CA ASP A 221 -9.63 7.85 -19.15
C ASP A 221 -10.98 8.58 -18.99
N PHE A 222 -11.55 8.50 -17.81
CA PHE A 222 -12.86 9.10 -17.48
C PHE A 222 -12.93 10.61 -17.78
N PHE A 223 -11.80 11.31 -17.70
CA PHE A 223 -11.74 12.77 -17.87
C PHE A 223 -11.43 13.21 -19.30
N LYS A 224 -10.86 12.32 -20.13
CA LYS A 224 -10.34 12.69 -21.44
C LYS A 224 -11.05 12.00 -22.61
N ASP A 225 -11.57 10.79 -22.36
CA ASP A 225 -12.20 10.03 -23.43
C ASP A 225 -13.65 10.44 -23.63
N GLU A 226 -14.12 10.20 -24.87
CA GLU A 226 -15.45 10.53 -25.30
C GLU A 226 -16.31 9.28 -25.40
N ILE A 227 -17.62 9.45 -25.17
CA ILE A 227 -18.65 8.47 -25.49
C ILE A 227 -19.42 8.92 -26.72
N GLU A 228 -19.87 7.97 -27.51
CA GLU A 228 -20.82 8.19 -28.59
C GLU A 228 -22.25 8.14 -28.05
N LEU A 229 -22.96 9.26 -28.21
CA LEU A 229 -24.37 9.36 -27.83
C LEU A 229 -25.27 8.75 -28.90
N PRO A 230 -26.56 8.43 -28.58
CA PRO A 230 -27.50 7.82 -29.52
C PRO A 230 -27.72 8.64 -30.81
N ASN A 231 -27.44 9.93 -30.80
CA ASN A 231 -27.52 10.84 -31.96
C ASN A 231 -26.23 10.87 -32.80
N GLY A 232 -25.25 10.03 -32.52
CA GLY A 232 -23.94 9.98 -33.19
C GLY A 232 -22.93 11.04 -32.75
N ASN A 233 -23.28 11.93 -31.84
CA ASN A 233 -22.36 12.93 -31.34
C ASN A 233 -21.44 12.32 -30.29
N LYS A 234 -20.15 12.71 -30.33
CA LYS A 234 -19.18 12.37 -29.30
C LYS A 234 -19.13 13.44 -28.22
N ARG A 235 -19.07 13.03 -26.96
CA ARG A 235 -19.05 13.91 -25.78
C ARG A 235 -18.13 13.33 -24.71
N LEU A 236 -17.49 14.17 -23.91
CA LEU A 236 -16.64 13.75 -22.79
C LEU A 236 -17.41 12.82 -21.85
N LEU A 237 -16.81 11.69 -21.53
CA LEU A 237 -17.40 10.68 -20.67
C LEU A 237 -17.76 11.26 -19.29
N LYS A 238 -16.89 12.07 -18.70
CA LYS A 238 -17.12 12.74 -17.42
C LYS A 238 -18.44 13.52 -17.37
N ASP A 239 -18.75 14.25 -18.43
CA ASP A 239 -19.93 15.13 -18.46
C ASP A 239 -21.21 14.40 -18.85
N HIS A 240 -21.08 13.23 -19.48
CA HIS A 240 -22.20 12.48 -20.06
C HIS A 240 -22.32 11.03 -19.58
N TRP A 241 -21.66 10.63 -18.49
CA TRP A 241 -21.71 9.26 -17.96
C TRP A 241 -23.15 8.81 -17.63
N LYS A 242 -24.04 9.74 -17.29
CA LYS A 242 -25.46 9.47 -17.02
C LYS A 242 -26.21 8.89 -18.23
N GLU A 243 -25.66 9.01 -19.43
CA GLU A 243 -26.19 8.35 -20.63
C GLU A 243 -25.89 6.84 -20.63
N LEU A 244 -24.82 6.42 -19.96
CA LEU A 244 -24.40 5.01 -19.88
C LEU A 244 -24.98 4.29 -18.67
N ALA A 245 -24.98 4.94 -17.49
CA ALA A 245 -25.29 4.29 -16.24
C ALA A 245 -26.21 5.15 -15.34
N SER A 246 -26.87 4.46 -14.40
CA SER A 246 -27.75 5.12 -13.43
C SER A 246 -26.97 5.76 -12.28
N LYS A 247 -25.89 5.13 -11.85
CA LYS A 247 -24.99 5.61 -10.79
C LYS A 247 -23.53 5.48 -11.21
N LEU A 248 -22.70 6.35 -10.64
CA LEU A 248 -21.25 6.35 -10.81
C LEU A 248 -20.60 5.89 -9.51
N VAL A 249 -19.64 4.98 -9.62
CA VAL A 249 -18.71 4.66 -8.53
C VAL A 249 -17.33 5.20 -8.94
N PHE A 250 -16.83 6.18 -8.21
CA PHE A 250 -15.60 6.86 -8.56
C PHE A 250 -14.49 6.56 -7.54
N THR A 251 -13.38 6.02 -8.02
CA THR A 251 -12.23 5.64 -7.18
C THR A 251 -10.95 6.46 -7.43
N GLY A 252 -11.04 7.44 -8.34
CA GLY A 252 -9.95 8.34 -8.68
C GLY A 252 -9.74 9.46 -7.67
N LYS A 253 -8.89 10.43 -8.02
CA LYS A 253 -8.63 11.59 -7.18
C LYS A 253 -9.87 12.49 -7.06
N ILE A 254 -10.30 12.75 -5.83
CA ILE A 254 -11.51 13.54 -5.58
C ILE A 254 -11.37 15.01 -6.03
N ASP A 255 -10.19 15.60 -5.88
CA ASP A 255 -9.90 16.95 -6.32
C ASP A 255 -9.97 17.10 -7.86
N GLU A 256 -9.52 16.07 -8.61
CA GLU A 256 -9.62 16.02 -10.07
C GLU A 256 -11.09 15.89 -10.53
N PHE A 257 -11.91 15.12 -9.78
CA PHE A 257 -13.34 15.01 -10.07
C PHE A 257 -14.03 16.38 -10.06
N TYR A 258 -13.67 17.23 -9.12
CA TYR A 258 -14.20 18.59 -8.96
C TYR A 258 -13.33 19.66 -9.64
N ASN A 259 -12.52 19.32 -10.67
CA ASN A 259 -11.68 20.25 -11.44
C ASN A 259 -10.76 21.11 -10.58
N TYR A 260 -10.30 20.58 -9.43
CA TYR A 260 -9.39 21.27 -8.52
C TYR A 260 -9.89 22.61 -8.00
N GLN A 261 -11.21 22.81 -7.89
CA GLN A 261 -11.81 24.13 -7.59
C GLN A 261 -11.39 24.72 -6.24
N PHE A 262 -10.95 23.90 -5.28
CA PHE A 262 -10.42 24.35 -4.00
C PHE A 262 -8.89 24.24 -3.93
N GLY A 263 -8.24 23.72 -4.95
CA GLY A 263 -6.82 23.45 -5.01
C GLY A 263 -6.50 21.97 -5.14
N LYS A 264 -5.21 21.64 -5.31
CA LYS A 264 -4.73 20.26 -5.48
C LYS A 264 -4.35 19.64 -4.15
N LEU A 265 -4.80 18.43 -3.92
CA LEU A 265 -4.35 17.59 -2.82
C LEU A 265 -2.95 17.02 -3.10
N ASN A 266 -2.13 16.90 -2.07
CA ASN A 266 -0.78 16.40 -2.19
C ASN A 266 -0.70 14.90 -1.94
N TYR A 267 0.22 14.25 -2.67
CA TYR A 267 0.46 12.81 -2.58
C TYR A 267 1.95 12.52 -2.45
N ARG A 268 2.27 11.33 -1.98
CA ARG A 268 3.59 10.70 -2.15
C ARG A 268 3.47 9.64 -3.23
N THR A 269 4.58 9.39 -3.91
CA THR A 269 4.65 8.33 -4.90
C THR A 269 5.91 7.49 -4.72
N VAL A 270 5.92 6.34 -5.38
CA VAL A 270 7.07 5.46 -5.46
C VAL A 270 7.40 5.17 -6.92
N ARG A 271 8.67 4.99 -7.20
CA ARG A 271 9.20 4.57 -8.49
C ARG A 271 9.90 3.23 -8.32
N PHE A 272 9.73 2.36 -9.28
CA PHE A 272 10.35 1.04 -9.30
C PHE A 272 11.34 0.93 -10.45
N GLU A 273 12.51 0.37 -10.18
CA GLU A 273 13.45 -0.13 -11.18
C GLU A 273 13.42 -1.64 -11.13
N GLN A 274 12.93 -2.25 -12.21
CA GLN A 274 12.76 -3.69 -12.31
C GLN A 274 13.90 -4.28 -13.13
N GLU A 275 14.41 -5.44 -12.68
CA GLU A 275 15.50 -6.15 -13.32
C GLU A 275 15.26 -7.66 -13.25
N THR A 276 15.48 -8.35 -14.36
CA THR A 276 15.55 -9.82 -14.40
C THR A 276 16.99 -10.24 -14.19
N ILE A 277 17.24 -11.03 -13.15
CA ILE A 277 18.57 -11.50 -12.76
C ILE A 277 18.74 -12.96 -13.18
N ASP A 278 19.89 -13.26 -13.78
CA ASP A 278 20.25 -14.63 -14.19
C ASP A 278 20.83 -15.45 -13.04
N CYS A 279 19.99 -15.62 -12.02
CA CYS A 279 20.23 -16.51 -10.90
C CYS A 279 18.89 -16.99 -10.31
N PRO A 280 18.83 -18.17 -9.70
CA PRO A 280 17.57 -18.71 -9.17
C PRO A 280 17.13 -18.02 -7.87
N ASN A 281 18.04 -17.41 -7.12
CA ASN A 281 17.77 -16.80 -5.81
C ASN A 281 18.76 -15.66 -5.56
N TYR A 282 18.27 -14.43 -5.53
CA TYR A 282 19.12 -13.23 -5.45
C TYR A 282 19.40 -12.80 -4.00
N GLN A 283 18.38 -12.71 -3.16
CA GLN A 283 18.51 -12.21 -1.79
C GLN A 283 17.92 -13.15 -0.72
N GLY A 284 17.29 -14.24 -1.13
CA GLY A 284 16.75 -15.27 -0.22
C GLY A 284 15.51 -14.86 0.57
N ASN A 285 14.89 -13.73 0.24
CA ASN A 285 13.67 -13.24 0.88
C ASN A 285 12.88 -12.33 -0.07
N ALA A 286 11.56 -12.31 0.09
CA ALA A 286 10.71 -11.45 -0.74
C ALA A 286 11.04 -9.97 -0.58
N VAL A 287 11.33 -9.49 0.63
CA VAL A 287 11.57 -8.07 0.91
C VAL A 287 12.80 -7.86 1.78
N VAL A 288 13.74 -7.09 1.26
CA VAL A 288 14.89 -6.59 2.03
C VAL A 288 14.86 -5.07 2.03
N ASN A 289 14.73 -4.48 3.22
CA ASN A 289 14.77 -3.03 3.42
C ASN A 289 16.21 -2.56 3.56
N TYR A 290 16.61 -1.55 2.82
CA TYR A 290 17.91 -0.91 2.93
C TYR A 290 17.77 0.32 3.82
N THR A 291 18.28 0.26 5.04
CA THR A 291 18.02 1.26 6.06
C THR A 291 19.11 2.33 6.17
N GLU A 292 20.27 2.14 5.55
CA GLU A 292 21.29 3.17 5.43
C GLU A 292 20.89 4.29 4.46
N HIS A 293 21.33 5.52 4.72
CA HIS A 293 20.98 6.70 3.92
C HIS A 293 21.64 6.67 2.54
N GLU A 294 22.86 6.15 2.45
CA GLU A 294 23.72 6.15 1.27
C GLU A 294 23.17 5.29 0.12
N VAL A 295 22.36 4.28 0.42
CA VAL A 295 21.64 3.49 -0.59
C VAL A 295 20.37 4.22 -1.01
N PRO A 296 20.21 4.57 -2.30
CA PRO A 296 19.13 5.49 -2.72
C PRO A 296 17.73 4.88 -2.73
N TYR A 297 17.60 3.57 -2.79
CA TYR A 297 16.31 2.86 -2.71
C TYR A 297 15.98 2.47 -1.26
N THR A 298 14.70 2.36 -0.97
CA THR A 298 14.21 1.97 0.37
C THR A 298 14.20 0.48 0.56
N ARG A 299 13.92 -0.30 -0.49
CA ARG A 299 13.89 -1.77 -0.43
C ARG A 299 14.11 -2.41 -1.80
N VAL A 300 14.50 -3.67 -1.75
CA VAL A 300 14.49 -4.58 -2.91
C VAL A 300 13.45 -5.65 -2.66
N ILE A 301 12.62 -5.87 -3.67
CA ILE A 301 11.58 -6.90 -3.70
C ILE A 301 12.04 -7.98 -4.66
N GLU A 302 12.18 -9.23 -4.21
CA GLU A 302 12.39 -10.41 -5.05
C GLU A 302 11.08 -11.18 -5.16
N HIS A 303 10.41 -11.04 -6.29
CA HIS A 303 8.98 -11.36 -6.43
C HIS A 303 8.64 -12.83 -6.33
N LYS A 304 9.54 -13.74 -6.76
CA LYS A 304 9.25 -15.19 -6.72
C LYS A 304 8.95 -15.72 -5.31
N HIS A 305 9.57 -15.12 -4.27
CA HIS A 305 9.38 -15.55 -2.88
C HIS A 305 7.98 -15.31 -2.32
N PHE A 306 7.10 -14.59 -3.03
CA PHE A 306 5.70 -14.49 -2.65
C PHE A 306 4.91 -15.78 -2.91
N GLU A 307 5.32 -16.56 -3.91
CA GLU A 307 4.57 -17.76 -4.32
C GLU A 307 5.40 -19.06 -4.33
N MET A 308 6.74 -18.97 -4.36
CA MET A 308 7.64 -20.13 -4.39
C MET A 308 8.30 -20.33 -3.03
N PHE A 309 8.28 -21.56 -2.52
CA PHE A 309 8.77 -21.90 -1.19
C PHE A 309 9.78 -23.04 -1.23
N GLY A 310 10.84 -22.95 -0.41
CA GLY A 310 11.82 -24.01 -0.29
C GLY A 310 12.52 -24.32 -1.62
N ALA A 311 12.44 -25.58 -2.07
CA ALA A 311 13.11 -26.03 -3.28
C ALA A 311 12.54 -25.41 -4.57
N GLU A 312 11.26 -25.05 -4.59
CA GLU A 312 10.59 -24.44 -5.76
C GLU A 312 11.29 -23.15 -6.24
N VAL A 313 11.90 -22.41 -5.33
CA VAL A 313 12.69 -21.20 -5.65
C VAL A 313 13.76 -21.48 -6.69
N TYR A 314 14.36 -22.67 -6.67
CA TYR A 314 15.47 -23.08 -7.52
C TYR A 314 15.03 -23.75 -8.83
N GLU A 315 13.76 -24.09 -8.98
CA GLU A 315 13.22 -24.67 -10.22
C GLU A 315 13.15 -23.63 -11.33
N THR A 316 12.99 -22.34 -11.00
CA THR A 316 13.05 -21.25 -11.96
C THR A 316 14.47 -20.66 -11.95
N PRO A 317 15.23 -20.76 -13.07
CA PRO A 317 16.66 -20.42 -13.10
C PRO A 317 16.94 -18.91 -12.99
N LYS A 318 15.93 -18.08 -13.27
CA LYS A 318 15.99 -16.62 -13.17
C LYS A 318 15.11 -16.10 -12.04
N THR A 319 15.38 -14.87 -11.61
CA THR A 319 14.52 -14.17 -10.68
C THR A 319 14.27 -12.72 -11.16
N VAL A 320 13.19 -12.12 -10.66
CA VAL A 320 12.87 -10.72 -10.96
C VAL A 320 12.89 -9.94 -9.65
N ILE A 321 13.66 -8.85 -9.66
CA ILE A 321 13.71 -7.92 -8.54
C ILE A 321 13.15 -6.55 -8.92
N SER A 322 12.66 -5.82 -7.93
CA SER A 322 12.29 -4.40 -8.05
C SER A 322 12.95 -3.60 -6.94
N LYS A 323 13.72 -2.57 -7.31
CA LYS A 323 14.24 -1.55 -6.39
C LYS A 323 13.20 -0.45 -6.25
N GLU A 324 12.76 -0.15 -5.02
CA GLU A 324 11.74 0.85 -4.72
C GLU A 324 12.38 2.16 -4.25
N TYR A 325 11.98 3.26 -4.90
CA TYR A 325 12.42 4.61 -4.57
C TYR A 325 11.21 5.44 -4.15
N SER A 326 11.24 6.02 -2.96
CA SER A 326 10.24 6.99 -2.54
C SER A 326 10.56 8.37 -3.14
N THR A 327 9.55 9.06 -3.63
CA THR A 327 9.70 10.39 -4.22
C THR A 327 8.46 11.25 -4.00
N GLU A 328 8.61 12.56 -4.19
CA GLU A 328 7.48 13.48 -4.21
C GLU A 328 6.64 13.23 -5.46
N TRP A 329 5.33 13.26 -5.26
CA TRP A 329 4.40 13.16 -6.36
C TRP A 329 4.35 14.46 -7.17
N LYS A 330 4.28 14.35 -8.49
CA LYS A 330 4.05 15.45 -9.42
C LYS A 330 2.96 15.08 -10.41
N ASP A 331 2.34 16.05 -11.02
CA ASP A 331 1.34 15.81 -12.07
C ASP A 331 1.87 14.85 -13.13
N GLY A 332 1.07 13.87 -13.50
CA GLY A 332 1.44 12.80 -14.44
C GLY A 332 2.03 11.55 -13.79
N MET A 333 2.39 11.60 -12.51
CA MET A 333 2.79 10.40 -11.76
C MET A 333 1.58 9.73 -11.10
N GLU A 334 1.70 8.44 -10.80
CA GLU A 334 0.69 7.73 -10.04
C GLU A 334 0.71 8.16 -8.55
N PRO A 335 -0.43 8.57 -7.98
CA PRO A 335 -0.52 8.90 -6.56
C PRO A 335 -0.65 7.62 -5.73
N TYR A 336 0.29 7.36 -4.82
CA TYR A 336 0.26 6.16 -3.97
C TYR A 336 -0.31 6.44 -2.58
N TYR A 337 0.14 7.52 -1.96
CA TYR A 337 -0.17 7.81 -0.55
C TYR A 337 -0.62 9.25 -0.38
N PRO A 338 -1.82 9.49 0.20
CA PRO A 338 -2.24 10.83 0.62
C PRO A 338 -1.29 11.42 1.66
N VAL A 339 -1.04 12.72 1.59
CA VAL A 339 -0.29 13.46 2.62
C VAL A 339 -1.28 13.97 3.67
N ASN A 340 -1.34 13.27 4.81
CA ASN A 340 -2.31 13.54 5.88
C ASN A 340 -1.78 14.62 6.86
N ASP A 341 -1.39 15.79 6.35
CA ASP A 341 -1.13 16.96 7.18
C ASP A 341 -2.41 17.79 7.38
N LYS A 342 -2.30 18.85 8.18
CA LYS A 342 -3.44 19.71 8.51
C LYS A 342 -4.03 20.39 7.28
N GLU A 343 -3.17 20.96 6.43
CA GLU A 343 -3.58 21.70 5.22
C GLU A 343 -4.35 20.80 4.25
N ASN A 344 -3.81 19.64 3.92
CA ASN A 344 -4.47 18.69 3.04
C ASN A 344 -5.75 18.09 3.65
N SER A 345 -5.78 17.91 4.97
CA SER A 345 -6.99 17.44 5.66
C SER A 345 -8.13 18.47 5.61
N GLU A 346 -7.82 19.77 5.79
CA GLU A 346 -8.78 20.85 5.67
C GLU A 346 -9.26 21.04 4.21
N LEU A 347 -8.36 20.89 3.25
CA LEU A 347 -8.69 20.93 1.83
C LEU A 347 -9.59 19.75 1.42
N TYR A 348 -9.24 18.53 1.86
CA TYR A 348 -10.07 17.35 1.60
C TYR A 348 -11.48 17.48 2.20
N ALA A 349 -11.62 18.06 3.38
CA ALA A 349 -12.93 18.27 4.01
C ALA A 349 -13.86 19.12 3.12
N GLN A 350 -13.33 20.09 2.35
CA GLN A 350 -14.13 20.87 1.41
C GLN A 350 -14.64 20.01 0.25
N TYR A 351 -13.77 19.15 -0.32
CA TYR A 351 -14.18 18.22 -1.37
C TYR A 351 -15.18 17.18 -0.86
N LYS A 352 -14.97 16.68 0.34
CA LYS A 352 -15.90 15.73 0.97
C LYS A 352 -17.29 16.31 1.15
N ASN A 353 -17.39 17.58 1.55
CA ASN A 353 -18.69 18.25 1.66
C ASN A 353 -19.44 18.32 0.33
N LEU A 354 -18.75 18.43 -0.80
CA LEU A 354 -19.39 18.35 -2.13
C LEU A 354 -19.78 16.89 -2.44
N ALA A 355 -18.89 15.95 -2.18
CA ALA A 355 -19.15 14.54 -2.43
C ALA A 355 -20.35 14.00 -1.63
N ASP A 356 -20.54 14.47 -0.40
CA ASP A 356 -21.68 14.09 0.46
C ASP A 356 -23.04 14.61 -0.06
N GLN A 357 -23.05 15.55 -1.02
CA GLN A 357 -24.26 16.08 -1.67
C GLN A 357 -24.59 15.36 -2.99
N GLU A 358 -23.70 14.52 -3.49
CA GLU A 358 -23.92 13.77 -4.73
C GLU A 358 -24.88 12.58 -4.49
N GLU A 359 -26.04 12.59 -5.11
CA GLU A 359 -27.04 11.53 -4.95
C GLU A 359 -26.72 10.29 -5.83
N ASP A 360 -26.12 10.53 -7.01
CA ASP A 360 -25.86 9.52 -8.02
C ASP A 360 -24.38 9.07 -8.09
N VAL A 361 -23.51 9.61 -7.23
CA VAL A 361 -22.07 9.30 -7.22
C VAL A 361 -21.66 8.70 -5.89
N ILE A 362 -21.01 7.57 -5.95
CA ILE A 362 -20.40 6.88 -4.80
C ILE A 362 -18.89 7.07 -4.89
N PHE A 363 -18.31 7.77 -3.93
CA PHE A 363 -16.87 7.91 -3.81
C PHE A 363 -16.32 6.82 -2.90
N GLY A 364 -15.29 6.10 -3.36
CA GLY A 364 -14.68 5.03 -2.57
C GLY A 364 -13.27 4.69 -3.00
N GLY A 365 -12.54 4.08 -2.07
CA GLY A 365 -11.14 3.75 -2.26
C GLY A 365 -10.17 4.86 -1.86
N ARG A 366 -8.90 4.54 -1.95
CA ARG A 366 -7.81 5.34 -1.37
C ARG A 366 -7.76 6.81 -1.84
N LEU A 367 -7.96 7.04 -3.14
CA LEU A 367 -7.83 8.38 -3.73
C LEU A 367 -9.10 9.22 -3.59
N ALA A 368 -10.27 8.62 -3.76
CA ALA A 368 -11.55 9.31 -3.62
C ALA A 368 -11.85 9.68 -2.15
N GLU A 369 -11.39 8.86 -1.20
CA GLU A 369 -11.54 9.13 0.22
C GLU A 369 -10.32 9.81 0.84
N TYR A 370 -9.29 10.12 0.04
CA TYR A 370 -8.05 10.74 0.46
C TYR A 370 -7.48 10.11 1.75
N LYS A 371 -7.46 8.78 1.80
CA LYS A 371 -7.08 8.02 2.99
C LYS A 371 -6.24 6.81 2.61
N TYR A 372 -5.20 6.55 3.41
CA TYR A 372 -4.45 5.30 3.28
C TYR A 372 -5.30 4.13 3.78
N TYR A 373 -5.39 3.11 2.95
CA TYR A 373 -6.03 1.83 3.27
C TYR A 373 -5.13 0.68 2.86
N ASP A 374 -5.00 -0.31 3.73
CA ASP A 374 -4.57 -1.65 3.35
C ASP A 374 -5.69 -2.37 2.59
N MET A 375 -5.38 -3.53 1.98
CA MET A 375 -6.31 -4.23 1.10
C MET A 375 -7.59 -4.69 1.82
N ALA A 376 -7.48 -5.26 3.02
CA ALA A 376 -8.64 -5.78 3.74
C ALA A 376 -9.66 -4.68 4.12
N PRO A 377 -9.26 -3.52 4.69
CA PRO A 377 -10.19 -2.42 4.95
C PRO A 377 -10.91 -1.89 3.71
N ILE A 378 -10.29 -1.94 2.53
CA ILE A 378 -10.93 -1.58 1.26
C ILE A 378 -12.09 -2.52 0.93
N ILE A 379 -11.86 -3.83 1.09
CA ILE A 379 -12.90 -4.85 0.88
C ILE A 379 -14.01 -4.70 1.92
N GLU A 380 -13.67 -4.49 3.20
CA GLU A 380 -14.65 -4.26 4.28
C GLU A 380 -15.61 -3.11 3.97
N LYS A 381 -15.07 -2.00 3.44
CA LYS A 381 -15.89 -0.86 3.03
C LYS A 381 -16.87 -1.21 1.92
N ALA A 382 -16.40 -1.90 0.89
CA ALA A 382 -17.27 -2.34 -0.18
C ALA A 382 -18.35 -3.32 0.33
N LEU A 383 -17.98 -4.31 1.15
CA LEU A 383 -18.92 -5.25 1.76
C LEU A 383 -19.98 -4.53 2.61
N ALA A 384 -19.61 -3.49 3.35
CA ALA A 384 -20.54 -2.74 4.20
C ALA A 384 -21.61 -1.98 3.40
N MET A 385 -21.36 -1.65 2.14
CA MET A 385 -22.33 -0.95 1.27
C MET A 385 -23.45 -1.85 0.76
N PHE A 386 -23.30 -3.17 0.91
CA PHE A 386 -24.26 -4.17 0.41
C PHE A 386 -24.92 -4.99 1.54
N LYS A 387 -24.65 -4.64 2.80
CA LYS A 387 -25.35 -5.15 3.99
C LYS A 387 -26.59 -4.33 4.27
#